data_605d294f5eb74407417af879f2d3d116
#
_entry.id   605d294f5eb74407417af879f2d3d116
#
_cell.length_a   1.000
_cell.length_b   1.000
_cell.length_c   1.000
_cell.angle_alpha   90.00
_cell.angle_beta   90.00
_cell.angle_gamma   90.00
#
_symmetry.space_group_name_H-M   'P 1'
#
loop_
_entity.id
_entity.type
_entity.pdbx_description
1 polymer ?
#
loop_
_entity_poly.entity_id
_entity_poly.type
_entity_poly.pdbx_seq_one_letter_code
_entity_poly.pdbx_strand_id
1 'polypeptide(L)'
;MGRALLEAATSTDGVALAAALEAAGSPWVGRDAGDLAPAARGIAIGSDPAAALKGADTLVDFTRPEGTAAHLRACRAARRSMVIGTTGFAAAGLDEIHAAAKEIAIVMAPNMSVGVNVMLDLVARAAGALGPDFDIEVFEVHHKLKVDAPSGTALKLGEVAAAARGAKLDEAGVFARHGATGERKAGTIGFSVARAGDIVGDHTVLFAGPGERLEVTHRAASRATYAQGAMRAAKFLSGKSPGLYSMADVLGLD
;
A
#
# COMPACT_ATOMS: atom_id res chain seq x y z
N MET A 1 -4.41 11.43 3.56
CA MET A 1 -4.00 10.28 4.41
C MET A 1 -3.84 10.67 5.88
N GLY A 2 -3.12 11.73 6.23
CA GLY A 2 -2.87 12.09 7.63
C GLY A 2 -4.09 12.05 8.54
N ARG A 3 -5.19 12.70 8.14
CA ARG A 3 -6.45 12.64 8.90
C ARG A 3 -6.95 11.20 9.14
N ALA A 4 -6.96 10.36 8.11
CA ALA A 4 -7.40 8.97 8.25
C ALA A 4 -6.47 8.16 9.17
N LEU A 5 -5.16 8.47 9.19
CA LEU A 5 -4.21 7.86 10.12
C LEU A 5 -4.46 8.29 11.57
N LEU A 6 -4.78 9.57 11.82
CA LEU A 6 -5.17 10.05 13.16
C LEU A 6 -6.44 9.33 13.65
N GLU A 7 -7.47 9.25 12.81
CA GLU A 7 -8.72 8.55 13.11
C GLU A 7 -8.48 7.05 13.39
N ALA A 8 -7.64 6.39 12.58
CA ALA A 8 -7.31 4.99 12.78
C ALA A 8 -6.49 4.76 14.06
N ALA A 9 -5.48 5.60 14.34
CA ALA A 9 -4.63 5.46 15.51
C ALA A 9 -5.42 5.63 16.81
N THR A 10 -6.42 6.52 16.82
CA THR A 10 -7.26 6.76 18.01
C THR A 10 -8.39 5.76 18.19
N SER A 11 -8.70 4.94 17.18
CA SER A 11 -9.79 3.94 17.21
C SER A 11 -9.28 2.49 17.20
N THR A 12 -7.98 2.26 17.08
CA THR A 12 -7.42 0.91 17.04
C THR A 12 -6.98 0.46 18.42
N ASP A 13 -7.54 -0.63 18.92
CA ASP A 13 -7.16 -1.22 20.20
C ASP A 13 -5.67 -1.60 20.24
N GLY A 14 -5.00 -1.22 21.35
CA GLY A 14 -3.58 -1.47 21.55
C GLY A 14 -2.66 -0.53 20.76
N VAL A 15 -3.18 0.55 20.20
CA VAL A 15 -2.44 1.67 19.60
C VAL A 15 -2.75 2.94 20.40
N ALA A 16 -1.71 3.70 20.73
CA ALA A 16 -1.82 5.02 21.33
C ALA A 16 -1.20 6.05 20.39
N LEU A 17 -1.93 7.11 20.06
CA LEU A 17 -1.40 8.23 19.30
C LEU A 17 -0.52 9.08 20.21
N ALA A 18 0.80 9.01 20.04
CA ALA A 18 1.76 9.73 20.87
C ALA A 18 2.11 11.12 20.31
N ALA A 19 2.11 11.29 18.99
CA ALA A 19 2.43 12.53 18.31
C ALA A 19 1.78 12.59 16.92
N ALA A 20 1.61 13.80 16.39
CA ALA A 20 1.23 14.06 15.02
C ALA A 20 2.28 14.95 14.35
N LEU A 21 2.65 14.62 13.11
CA LEU A 21 3.67 15.33 12.34
C LEU A 21 3.12 15.88 11.02
N GLU A 22 3.61 17.06 10.67
CA GLU A 22 3.32 17.71 9.39
C GLU A 22 4.60 18.40 8.87
N ALA A 23 4.64 18.70 7.58
CA ALA A 23 5.76 19.39 6.97
C ALA A 23 6.00 20.77 7.61
N ALA A 24 7.27 21.13 7.80
CA ALA A 24 7.63 22.46 8.29
C ALA A 24 7.02 23.53 7.37
N GLY A 25 6.41 24.56 7.97
CA GLY A 25 5.71 25.62 7.24
C GLY A 25 4.25 25.31 6.87
N SER A 26 3.74 24.13 7.15
CA SER A 26 2.31 23.81 7.02
C SER A 26 1.50 24.65 8.04
N PRO A 27 0.31 25.16 7.65
CA PRO A 27 -0.57 25.92 8.55
C PRO A 27 -1.14 25.05 9.69
N TRP A 28 -0.91 23.76 9.66
CA TRP A 28 -1.34 22.83 10.69
C TRP A 28 -0.33 22.68 11.83
N VAL A 29 0.92 23.05 11.64
CA VAL A 29 1.96 22.99 12.68
C VAL A 29 1.58 23.93 13.84
N GLY A 30 1.62 23.42 15.05
CA GLY A 30 1.23 24.12 16.28
C GLY A 30 -0.26 24.05 16.60
N ARG A 31 -1.11 23.52 15.69
CA ARG A 31 -2.53 23.32 15.94
C ARG A 31 -2.79 21.98 16.64
N ASP A 32 -3.97 21.85 17.24
CA ASP A 32 -4.41 20.59 17.86
C ASP A 32 -4.85 19.59 16.78
N ALA A 33 -4.37 18.34 16.86
CA ALA A 33 -4.77 17.28 15.95
C ALA A 33 -6.26 16.95 16.02
N GLY A 34 -6.92 17.29 17.12
CA GLY A 34 -8.38 17.23 17.29
C GLY A 34 -9.17 18.08 16.30
N ASP A 35 -8.55 19.11 15.70
CA ASP A 35 -9.16 19.89 14.61
C ASP A 35 -9.36 19.04 13.34
N LEU A 36 -8.56 17.99 13.17
CA LEU A 36 -8.60 17.06 12.03
C LEU A 36 -9.34 15.76 12.38
N ALA A 37 -9.12 15.25 13.60
CA ALA A 37 -9.72 14.03 14.14
C ALA A 37 -10.09 14.26 15.61
N PRO A 38 -11.38 14.43 15.97
CA PRO A 38 -11.81 14.84 17.32
C PRO A 38 -11.25 13.98 18.46
N ALA A 39 -11.02 12.67 18.21
CA ALA A 39 -10.45 11.75 19.19
C ALA A 39 -8.93 11.97 19.43
N ALA A 40 -8.24 12.76 18.58
CA ALA A 40 -6.83 13.12 18.72
C ALA A 40 -6.64 14.46 19.47
N ARG A 41 -7.68 14.96 20.15
CA ARG A 41 -7.63 16.21 20.90
C ARG A 41 -6.56 16.19 21.99
N GLY A 42 -5.85 17.30 22.15
CA GLY A 42 -4.77 17.47 23.13
C GLY A 42 -3.38 17.11 22.57
N ILE A 43 -3.29 16.69 21.32
CA ILE A 43 -2.01 16.39 20.65
C ILE A 43 -1.68 17.53 19.69
N ALA A 44 -0.63 18.30 20.00
CA ALA A 44 -0.14 19.34 19.10
C ALA A 44 0.55 18.71 17.86
N ILE A 45 0.22 19.25 16.67
CA ILE A 45 0.88 18.85 15.42
C ILE A 45 2.26 19.51 15.37
N GLY A 46 3.31 18.70 15.35
CA GLY A 46 4.70 19.14 15.26
C GLY A 46 5.29 19.01 13.87
N SER A 47 6.54 19.46 13.72
CA SER A 47 7.33 19.27 12.49
C SER A 47 8.70 18.65 12.74
N ASP A 48 9.02 18.31 13.99
CA ASP A 48 10.28 17.67 14.37
C ASP A 48 10.08 16.19 14.68
N PRO A 49 10.51 15.28 13.78
CA PRO A 49 10.37 13.85 14.00
C PRO A 49 11.21 13.34 15.19
N ALA A 50 12.35 13.99 15.51
CA ALA A 50 13.17 13.57 16.64
C ALA A 50 12.47 13.86 17.97
N ALA A 51 11.77 15.00 18.07
CA ALA A 51 10.95 15.32 19.25
C ALA A 51 9.76 14.36 19.39
N ALA A 52 9.06 14.06 18.30
CA ALA A 52 7.92 13.15 18.29
C ALA A 52 8.29 11.72 18.72
N LEU A 53 9.47 11.24 18.30
CA LEU A 53 9.95 9.88 18.61
C LEU A 53 10.40 9.67 20.06
N LYS A 54 10.50 10.73 20.88
CA LYS A 54 10.79 10.57 22.32
C LYS A 54 9.69 9.81 23.07
N GLY A 55 8.43 9.92 22.59
CA GLY A 55 7.26 9.28 23.20
C GLY A 55 6.60 8.21 22.33
N ALA A 56 7.17 7.88 21.18
CA ALA A 56 6.58 6.94 20.24
C ALA A 56 7.50 5.73 19.98
N ASP A 57 6.91 4.55 19.79
CA ASP A 57 7.62 3.31 19.46
C ASP A 57 7.75 3.11 17.96
N THR A 58 6.78 3.60 17.19
CA THR A 58 6.69 3.41 15.74
C THR A 58 6.24 4.70 15.07
N LEU A 59 6.92 5.11 14.00
CA LEU A 59 6.49 6.20 13.12
C LEU A 59 5.76 5.62 11.92
N VAL A 60 4.57 6.15 11.62
CA VAL A 60 3.78 5.78 10.43
C VAL A 60 3.86 6.91 9.41
N ASP A 61 4.43 6.61 8.23
CA ASP A 61 4.74 7.58 7.19
C ASP A 61 3.99 7.33 5.88
N PHE A 62 3.24 8.35 5.45
CA PHE A 62 2.56 8.44 4.15
C PHE A 62 2.82 9.81 3.51
N THR A 63 4.06 10.23 3.49
CA THR A 63 4.47 11.54 2.98
C THR A 63 4.93 11.46 1.51
N ARG A 64 6.10 11.98 1.23
CA ARG A 64 6.82 11.89 -0.05
C ARG A 64 8.21 11.32 0.21
N PRO A 65 8.92 10.82 -0.82
CA PRO A 65 10.24 10.21 -0.64
C PRO A 65 11.23 11.05 0.19
N GLU A 66 11.24 12.37 0.00
CA GLU A 66 12.12 13.27 0.75
C GLU A 66 11.74 13.36 2.24
N GLY A 67 10.42 13.38 2.54
CA GLY A 67 9.90 13.34 3.90
C GLY A 67 10.21 12.00 4.58
N THR A 68 9.99 10.92 3.86
CA THR A 68 10.31 9.56 4.35
C THR A 68 11.80 9.42 4.68
N ALA A 69 12.70 9.95 3.85
CA ALA A 69 14.15 9.92 4.11
C ALA A 69 14.52 10.66 5.40
N ALA A 70 13.89 11.81 5.70
CA ALA A 70 14.09 12.53 6.95
C ALA A 70 13.56 11.74 8.16
N HIS A 71 12.35 11.18 8.04
CA HIS A 71 11.73 10.34 9.07
C HIS A 71 12.55 9.07 9.34
N LEU A 72 13.06 8.43 8.29
CA LEU A 72 13.89 7.24 8.39
C LEU A 72 15.18 7.50 9.19
N ARG A 73 15.87 8.62 8.90
CA ARG A 73 17.06 9.04 9.68
C ARG A 73 16.73 9.25 11.16
N ALA A 74 15.60 9.90 11.45
CA ALA A 74 15.16 10.13 12.83
C ALA A 74 14.82 8.80 13.54
N CYS A 75 14.12 7.88 12.87
CA CYS A 75 13.80 6.54 13.41
C CYS A 75 15.06 5.73 13.70
N ARG A 76 16.06 5.73 12.80
CA ARG A 76 17.36 5.08 13.02
C ARG A 76 18.08 5.65 14.24
N ALA A 77 18.17 6.97 14.34
CA ALA A 77 18.83 7.65 15.47
C ALA A 77 18.15 7.33 16.81
N ALA A 78 16.82 7.26 16.81
CA ALA A 78 16.03 6.95 18.01
C ALA A 78 15.86 5.43 18.28
N ARG A 79 16.33 4.56 17.37
CA ARG A 79 16.09 3.10 17.42
C ARG A 79 14.60 2.74 17.50
N ARG A 80 13.77 3.45 16.73
CA ARG A 80 12.31 3.25 16.66
C ARG A 80 11.92 2.63 15.33
N SER A 81 10.85 1.84 15.36
CA SER A 81 10.30 1.16 14.19
C SER A 81 9.61 2.13 13.24
N MET A 82 9.42 1.73 11.98
CA MET A 82 8.77 2.57 10.98
C MET A 82 7.82 1.78 10.08
N VAL A 83 6.65 2.36 9.79
CA VAL A 83 5.72 1.89 8.74
C VAL A 83 5.78 2.87 7.58
N ILE A 84 6.12 2.40 6.39
CA ILE A 84 6.29 3.21 5.17
C ILE A 84 5.20 2.84 4.17
N GLY A 85 4.23 3.75 3.99
CA GLY A 85 3.22 3.70 2.94
C GLY A 85 3.48 4.68 1.79
N THR A 86 4.58 5.41 1.84
CA THR A 86 5.06 6.28 0.77
C THR A 86 5.51 5.43 -0.42
N THR A 87 5.28 5.92 -1.63
CA THR A 87 5.67 5.28 -2.90
C THR A 87 6.48 6.23 -3.77
N GLY A 88 7.03 5.75 -4.87
CA GLY A 88 7.75 6.58 -5.84
C GLY A 88 9.22 6.84 -5.47
N PHE A 89 9.84 5.96 -4.69
CA PHE A 89 11.25 6.04 -4.38
C PHE A 89 12.13 5.77 -5.60
N ALA A 90 13.18 6.57 -5.77
CA ALA A 90 14.31 6.22 -6.63
C ALA A 90 15.16 5.11 -5.99
N ALA A 91 16.05 4.47 -6.77
CA ALA A 91 16.90 3.38 -6.29
C ALA A 91 17.68 3.74 -5.02
N ALA A 92 18.27 4.93 -4.96
CA ALA A 92 19.01 5.39 -3.78
C ALA A 92 18.15 5.47 -2.51
N GLY A 93 16.86 5.86 -2.63
CA GLY A 93 15.94 5.87 -1.50
C GLY A 93 15.58 4.47 -1.01
N LEU A 94 15.46 3.51 -1.92
CA LEU A 94 15.28 2.10 -1.55
C LEU A 94 16.52 1.54 -0.85
N ASP A 95 17.71 1.90 -1.32
CA ASP A 95 18.98 1.50 -0.69
C ASP A 95 19.10 2.04 0.74
N GLU A 96 18.66 3.31 0.99
CA GLU A 96 18.60 3.88 2.34
C GLU A 96 17.64 3.09 3.25
N ILE A 97 16.47 2.68 2.73
CA ILE A 97 15.50 1.87 3.47
C ILE A 97 16.07 0.49 3.79
N HIS A 98 16.71 -0.18 2.82
CA HIS A 98 17.37 -1.46 3.05
C HIS A 98 18.51 -1.38 4.07
N ALA A 99 19.29 -0.29 4.05
CA ALA A 99 20.33 -0.05 5.05
C ALA A 99 19.73 0.16 6.44
N ALA A 100 18.67 0.95 6.56
CA ALA A 100 17.97 1.19 7.81
C ALA A 100 17.33 -0.07 8.41
N ALA A 101 16.82 -0.96 7.56
CA ALA A 101 16.22 -2.21 7.98
C ALA A 101 17.20 -3.17 8.67
N LYS A 102 18.51 -2.96 8.52
CA LYS A 102 19.53 -3.69 9.29
C LYS A 102 19.64 -3.20 10.73
N GLU A 103 19.08 -2.04 11.06
CA GLU A 103 19.20 -1.39 12.36
C GLU A 103 17.86 -1.28 13.11
N ILE A 104 16.74 -1.16 12.39
CA ILE A 104 15.39 -1.01 12.93
C ILE A 104 14.40 -1.90 12.17
N ALA A 105 13.26 -2.21 12.80
CA ALA A 105 12.19 -2.95 12.14
C ALA A 105 11.33 -2.01 11.28
N ILE A 106 11.15 -2.35 10.01
CA ILE A 106 10.40 -1.54 9.04
C ILE A 106 9.37 -2.41 8.34
N VAL A 107 8.10 -1.96 8.29
CA VAL A 107 7.12 -2.46 7.31
C VAL A 107 7.06 -1.49 6.15
N MET A 108 7.26 -1.95 4.93
CA MET A 108 7.09 -1.15 3.73
C MET A 108 6.13 -1.83 2.76
N ALA A 109 5.11 -1.10 2.31
CA ALA A 109 4.21 -1.59 1.27
C ALA A 109 3.64 -0.43 0.43
N PRO A 110 3.50 -0.60 -0.88
CA PRO A 110 2.89 0.40 -1.76
C PRO A 110 1.38 0.52 -1.52
N ASN A 111 0.78 -0.49 -0.90
CA ASN A 111 -0.63 -0.50 -0.51
C ASN A 111 -0.78 -1.22 0.85
N MET A 112 -1.31 -0.52 1.84
CA MET A 112 -1.50 -1.05 3.19
C MET A 112 -2.88 -1.72 3.39
N SER A 113 -3.77 -1.72 2.39
CA SER A 113 -5.08 -2.37 2.53
C SER A 113 -4.92 -3.87 2.77
N VAL A 114 -5.50 -4.36 3.85
CA VAL A 114 -5.53 -5.81 4.17
C VAL A 114 -6.17 -6.59 3.02
N GLY A 115 -7.34 -6.13 2.52
CA GLY A 115 -8.06 -6.80 1.44
C GLY A 115 -7.27 -6.86 0.13
N VAL A 116 -6.54 -5.78 -0.23
CA VAL A 116 -5.67 -5.79 -1.43
C VAL A 116 -4.52 -6.78 -1.28
N ASN A 117 -3.88 -6.86 -0.12
CA ASN A 117 -2.76 -7.80 0.08
C ASN A 117 -3.23 -9.26 0.09
N VAL A 118 -4.40 -9.54 0.70
CA VAL A 118 -5.03 -10.87 0.59
C VAL A 118 -5.39 -11.18 -0.87
N MET A 119 -5.93 -10.21 -1.62
CA MET A 119 -6.22 -10.37 -3.05
C MET A 119 -4.96 -10.69 -3.86
N LEU A 120 -3.82 -10.05 -3.58
CA LEU A 120 -2.54 -10.34 -4.25
C LEU A 120 -2.11 -11.79 -4.04
N ASP A 121 -2.21 -12.32 -2.82
CA ASP A 121 -1.90 -13.71 -2.51
C ASP A 121 -2.86 -14.68 -3.23
N LEU A 122 -4.17 -14.43 -3.15
CA LEU A 122 -5.18 -15.26 -3.82
C LEU A 122 -4.97 -15.27 -5.35
N VAL A 123 -4.64 -14.14 -5.95
CA VAL A 123 -4.36 -14.04 -7.40
C VAL A 123 -3.10 -14.80 -7.78
N ALA A 124 -2.03 -14.72 -6.98
CA ALA A 124 -0.80 -15.50 -7.22
C ALA A 124 -1.08 -17.01 -7.17
N ARG A 125 -1.78 -17.48 -6.13
CA ARG A 125 -2.17 -18.90 -5.97
C ARG A 125 -3.09 -19.36 -7.10
N ALA A 126 -4.10 -18.58 -7.46
CA ALA A 126 -5.01 -18.90 -8.54
C ALA A 126 -4.28 -18.99 -9.89
N ALA A 127 -3.43 -17.99 -10.21
CA ALA A 127 -2.67 -17.98 -11.45
C ALA A 127 -1.73 -19.20 -11.60
N GLY A 128 -1.09 -19.62 -10.51
CA GLY A 128 -0.24 -20.81 -10.50
C GLY A 128 -1.03 -22.12 -10.62
N ALA A 129 -2.14 -22.24 -9.90
CA ALA A 129 -2.94 -23.47 -9.86
C ALA A 129 -3.76 -23.73 -11.14
N LEU A 130 -4.34 -22.67 -11.73
CA LEU A 130 -5.19 -22.76 -12.92
C LEU A 130 -4.39 -23.00 -14.22
N GLY A 131 -3.10 -22.66 -14.24
CA GLY A 131 -2.23 -22.94 -15.36
C GLY A 131 -2.51 -22.11 -16.63
N PRO A 132 -1.92 -22.51 -17.79
CA PRO A 132 -1.96 -21.73 -19.03
C PRO A 132 -3.30 -21.74 -19.75
N ASP A 133 -4.20 -22.67 -19.45
CA ASP A 133 -5.51 -22.81 -20.10
C ASP A 133 -6.53 -21.74 -19.66
N PHE A 134 -6.19 -20.98 -18.60
CA PHE A 134 -7.00 -19.88 -18.13
C PHE A 134 -6.42 -18.54 -18.56
N ASP A 135 -7.21 -17.76 -19.30
CA ASP A 135 -6.93 -16.38 -19.64
C ASP A 135 -7.03 -15.48 -18.41
N ILE A 136 -6.18 -14.45 -18.33
CA ILE A 136 -6.19 -13.50 -17.21
C ILE A 136 -6.53 -12.10 -17.70
N GLU A 137 -7.53 -11.45 -17.07
CA GLU A 137 -7.91 -10.08 -17.31
C GLU A 137 -8.00 -9.32 -15.97
N VAL A 138 -7.41 -8.14 -15.90
CA VAL A 138 -7.45 -7.24 -14.75
C VAL A 138 -8.35 -6.06 -15.07
N PHE A 139 -9.42 -5.88 -14.30
CA PHE A 139 -10.34 -4.75 -14.39
C PHE A 139 -10.12 -3.83 -13.20
N GLU A 140 -10.08 -2.51 -13.45
CA GLU A 140 -10.02 -1.56 -12.36
C GLU A 140 -10.88 -0.32 -12.62
N VAL A 141 -11.47 0.20 -11.56
CA VAL A 141 -12.27 1.43 -11.58
C VAL A 141 -11.81 2.35 -10.46
N HIS A 142 -11.56 3.61 -10.79
CA HIS A 142 -11.27 4.66 -9.81
C HIS A 142 -12.02 5.94 -10.13
N HIS A 143 -11.98 6.89 -9.20
CA HIS A 143 -12.59 8.21 -9.34
C HIS A 143 -12.03 8.97 -10.56
N LYS A 144 -12.86 9.88 -11.08
CA LYS A 144 -12.56 10.69 -12.26
C LYS A 144 -11.30 11.57 -12.18
N LEU A 145 -10.77 11.79 -10.97
CA LEU A 145 -9.57 12.61 -10.74
C LEU A 145 -8.26 11.80 -10.68
N LYS A 146 -8.30 10.48 -10.85
CA LYS A 146 -7.09 9.66 -10.88
C LYS A 146 -6.39 9.80 -12.22
N VAL A 147 -5.11 10.17 -12.19
CA VAL A 147 -4.34 10.53 -13.39
C VAL A 147 -3.56 9.36 -14.01
N ASP A 148 -3.11 8.41 -13.19
CA ASP A 148 -2.40 7.21 -13.66
C ASP A 148 -3.38 6.12 -14.12
N ALA A 149 -3.02 5.39 -15.17
CA ALA A 149 -3.77 4.25 -15.72
C ALA A 149 -2.81 3.28 -16.44
N PRO A 150 -2.83 1.96 -16.13
CA PRO A 150 -3.53 1.35 -15.00
C PRO A 150 -3.02 1.83 -13.64
N SER A 151 -3.82 1.61 -12.58
CA SER A 151 -3.41 1.92 -11.21
C SER A 151 -2.24 1.05 -10.75
N GLY A 152 -1.43 1.54 -9.80
CA GLY A 152 -0.33 0.75 -9.23
C GLY A 152 -0.79 -0.60 -8.64
N THR A 153 -2.01 -0.66 -8.08
CA THR A 153 -2.59 -1.92 -7.58
C THR A 153 -2.93 -2.88 -8.73
N ALA A 154 -3.50 -2.37 -9.82
CA ALA A 154 -3.79 -3.20 -11.00
C ALA A 154 -2.51 -3.75 -11.63
N LEU A 155 -1.46 -2.92 -11.77
CA LEU A 155 -0.16 -3.36 -12.25
C LEU A 155 0.42 -4.45 -11.34
N LYS A 156 0.35 -4.26 -10.02
CA LYS A 156 0.84 -5.26 -9.06
C LYS A 156 0.08 -6.59 -9.12
N LEU A 157 -1.24 -6.56 -9.34
CA LEU A 157 -2.05 -7.76 -9.59
C LEU A 157 -1.59 -8.50 -10.85
N GLY A 158 -1.31 -7.77 -11.94
CA GLY A 158 -0.75 -8.34 -13.16
C GLY A 158 0.65 -8.91 -12.96
N GLU A 159 1.51 -8.21 -12.20
CA GLU A 159 2.87 -8.68 -11.87
C GLU A 159 2.86 -10.01 -11.11
N VAL A 160 2.05 -10.13 -10.06
CA VAL A 160 1.99 -11.37 -9.27
C VAL A 160 1.39 -12.52 -10.07
N ALA A 161 0.40 -12.24 -10.93
CA ALA A 161 -0.16 -13.24 -11.84
C ALA A 161 0.86 -13.70 -12.89
N ALA A 162 1.62 -12.78 -13.49
CA ALA A 162 2.69 -13.10 -14.44
C ALA A 162 3.79 -13.92 -13.77
N ALA A 163 4.28 -13.47 -12.61
CA ALA A 163 5.33 -14.17 -11.87
C ALA A 163 4.93 -15.60 -11.48
N ALA A 164 3.68 -15.81 -11.04
CA ALA A 164 3.14 -17.13 -10.72
C ALA A 164 3.10 -18.09 -11.94
N ARG A 165 3.15 -17.54 -13.15
CA ARG A 165 3.24 -18.28 -14.42
C ARG A 165 4.63 -18.30 -15.02
N GLY A 166 5.66 -17.85 -14.30
CA GLY A 166 7.04 -17.79 -14.78
C GLY A 166 7.29 -16.75 -15.88
N ALA A 167 6.40 -15.74 -15.99
CA ALA A 167 6.49 -14.66 -16.97
C ALA A 167 6.74 -13.29 -16.30
N LYS A 168 7.07 -12.29 -17.10
CA LYS A 168 7.16 -10.89 -16.68
C LYS A 168 5.99 -10.10 -17.25
N LEU A 169 5.45 -9.15 -16.48
CA LEU A 169 4.33 -8.34 -16.91
C LEU A 169 4.66 -7.50 -18.16
N ASP A 170 5.89 -6.99 -18.26
CA ASP A 170 6.34 -6.19 -19.42
C ASP A 170 6.24 -6.96 -20.73
N GLU A 171 6.35 -8.30 -20.69
CA GLU A 171 6.27 -9.19 -21.86
C GLU A 171 4.82 -9.69 -22.10
N ALA A 172 4.07 -9.91 -21.03
CA ALA A 172 2.73 -10.52 -21.08
C ALA A 172 1.58 -9.49 -21.08
N GLY A 173 1.83 -8.24 -20.69
CA GLY A 173 0.81 -7.22 -20.48
C GLY A 173 0.18 -6.70 -21.78
N VAL A 174 -1.15 -6.63 -21.83
CA VAL A 174 -1.94 -5.98 -22.90
C VAL A 174 -2.77 -4.86 -22.28
N PHE A 175 -2.31 -3.63 -22.41
CA PHE A 175 -2.86 -2.47 -21.71
C PHE A 175 -4.00 -1.76 -22.46
N ALA A 176 -4.21 -2.08 -23.73
CA ALA A 176 -5.33 -1.54 -24.52
C ALA A 176 -5.73 -2.50 -25.63
N ARG A 177 -7.03 -2.57 -25.90
CA ARG A 177 -7.62 -3.21 -27.09
C ARG A 177 -8.61 -2.24 -27.71
N HIS A 178 -8.44 -1.93 -29.00
CA HIS A 178 -9.33 -1.06 -29.75
C HIS A 178 -9.41 -1.50 -31.20
N GLY A 179 -10.63 -1.49 -31.77
CA GLY A 179 -10.86 -1.92 -33.15
C GLY A 179 -10.71 -3.43 -33.37
N ALA A 180 -10.28 -3.83 -34.55
CA ALA A 180 -10.03 -5.23 -34.91
C ALA A 180 -8.62 -5.63 -34.46
N THR A 181 -8.51 -6.25 -33.29
CA THR A 181 -7.22 -6.62 -32.67
C THR A 181 -6.76 -8.04 -32.98
N GLY A 182 -7.56 -8.81 -33.73
CA GLY A 182 -7.33 -10.25 -33.91
C GLY A 182 -7.71 -11.06 -32.66
N GLU A 183 -7.43 -12.35 -32.71
CA GLU A 183 -7.67 -13.24 -31.59
C GLU A 183 -6.73 -12.93 -30.41
N ARG A 184 -7.18 -13.24 -29.18
CA ARG A 184 -6.39 -13.08 -27.97
C ARG A 184 -5.15 -13.97 -28.03
N LYS A 185 -3.98 -13.38 -27.81
CA LYS A 185 -2.73 -14.14 -27.69
C LYS A 185 -2.73 -14.94 -26.37
N ALA A 186 -2.45 -16.24 -26.45
CA ALA A 186 -2.30 -17.09 -25.26
C ALA A 186 -1.17 -16.56 -24.33
N GLY A 187 -1.35 -16.73 -23.02
CA GLY A 187 -0.39 -16.32 -22.01
C GLY A 187 -0.34 -14.80 -21.71
N THR A 188 -1.15 -13.98 -22.41
CA THR A 188 -1.22 -12.54 -22.12
C THR A 188 -2.08 -12.24 -20.91
N ILE A 189 -1.82 -11.09 -20.24
CA ILE A 189 -2.63 -10.53 -19.16
C ILE A 189 -3.20 -9.21 -19.64
N GLY A 190 -4.52 -9.14 -19.79
CA GLY A 190 -5.19 -7.93 -20.26
C GLY A 190 -5.53 -6.98 -19.13
N PHE A 191 -5.64 -5.68 -19.48
CA PHE A 191 -6.05 -4.63 -18.56
C PHE A 191 -7.21 -3.83 -19.14
N SER A 192 -8.22 -3.57 -18.30
CA SER A 192 -9.35 -2.70 -18.61
C SER A 192 -9.53 -1.68 -17.49
N VAL A 193 -9.54 -0.41 -17.85
CA VAL A 193 -9.50 0.70 -16.91
C VAL A 193 -10.72 1.58 -17.06
N ALA A 194 -11.41 1.90 -15.97
CA ALA A 194 -12.47 2.90 -15.94
C ALA A 194 -12.16 4.02 -14.95
N ARG A 195 -12.67 5.24 -15.25
CA ARG A 195 -12.62 6.42 -14.40
C ARG A 195 -14.03 6.96 -14.27
N ALA A 196 -14.60 6.89 -13.03
CA ALA A 196 -16.01 7.26 -12.81
C ALA A 196 -16.25 7.75 -11.38
N GLY A 197 -17.07 8.76 -11.24
CA GLY A 197 -17.58 9.27 -9.97
C GLY A 197 -16.48 9.56 -8.95
N ASP A 198 -16.69 9.05 -7.74
CA ASP A 198 -15.84 9.17 -6.56
C ASP A 198 -15.31 7.80 -6.06
N ILE A 199 -15.37 6.77 -6.90
CA ILE A 199 -14.94 5.40 -6.58
C ILE A 199 -13.50 5.42 -6.07
N VAL A 200 -13.30 4.90 -4.86
CA VAL A 200 -12.00 4.91 -4.19
C VAL A 200 -11.01 3.97 -4.89
N GLY A 201 -11.49 2.79 -5.29
CA GLY A 201 -10.72 1.82 -6.05
C GLY A 201 -11.34 0.43 -6.01
N ASP A 202 -11.79 -0.04 -7.16
CA ASP A 202 -12.28 -1.40 -7.36
C ASP A 202 -11.30 -2.14 -8.27
N HIS A 203 -11.01 -3.39 -7.93
CA HIS A 203 -10.13 -4.26 -8.72
C HIS A 203 -10.75 -5.64 -8.81
N THR A 204 -10.77 -6.21 -10.02
CA THR A 204 -11.18 -7.58 -10.27
C THR A 204 -10.13 -8.25 -11.14
N VAL A 205 -9.69 -9.44 -10.75
CA VAL A 205 -8.92 -10.33 -11.63
C VAL A 205 -9.82 -11.48 -12.03
N LEU A 206 -10.06 -11.59 -13.33
CA LEU A 206 -10.81 -12.66 -13.96
C LEU A 206 -9.82 -13.70 -14.48
N PHE A 207 -10.07 -14.95 -14.14
CA PHE A 207 -9.48 -16.13 -14.74
C PHE A 207 -10.56 -16.86 -15.54
N ALA A 208 -10.41 -16.96 -16.86
CA ALA A 208 -11.40 -17.55 -17.74
C ALA A 208 -10.84 -18.76 -18.47
N GLY A 209 -11.35 -19.94 -18.14
CA GLY A 209 -11.02 -21.21 -18.75
C GLY A 209 -12.16 -21.80 -19.57
N PRO A 210 -11.98 -23.00 -20.15
CA PRO A 210 -13.01 -23.70 -20.89
C PRO A 210 -14.21 -24.06 -20.00
N GLY A 211 -15.32 -23.36 -20.19
CA GLY A 211 -16.57 -23.65 -19.48
C GLY A 211 -16.71 -23.08 -18.07
N GLU A 212 -15.67 -22.43 -17.52
CA GLU A 212 -15.74 -21.84 -16.18
C GLU A 212 -14.94 -20.53 -16.06
N ARG A 213 -15.22 -19.77 -15.02
CA ARG A 213 -14.54 -18.53 -14.67
C ARG A 213 -14.38 -18.43 -13.16
N LEU A 214 -13.22 -17.91 -12.73
CA LEU A 214 -12.97 -17.50 -11.35
C LEU A 214 -12.73 -16.00 -11.34
N GLU A 215 -13.38 -15.29 -10.42
CA GLU A 215 -13.16 -13.86 -10.22
C GLU A 215 -12.71 -13.59 -8.79
N VAL A 216 -11.63 -12.82 -8.62
CA VAL A 216 -11.19 -12.30 -7.33
C VAL A 216 -11.40 -10.80 -7.36
N THR A 217 -12.27 -10.29 -6.50
CA THR A 217 -12.69 -8.88 -6.50
C THR A 217 -12.48 -8.22 -5.15
N HIS A 218 -11.90 -7.02 -5.16
CA HIS A 218 -11.79 -6.13 -4.01
C HIS A 218 -12.39 -4.77 -4.34
N ARG A 219 -13.22 -4.22 -3.43
CA ARG A 219 -13.80 -2.88 -3.52
C ARG A 219 -13.49 -2.08 -2.28
N ALA A 220 -12.84 -0.93 -2.46
CA ALA A 220 -12.55 -0.01 -1.36
C ALA A 220 -13.66 1.03 -1.23
N ALA A 221 -14.39 1.04 -0.11
CA ALA A 221 -15.41 2.04 0.17
C ALA A 221 -14.84 3.35 0.75
N SER A 222 -13.65 3.31 1.37
CA SER A 222 -13.00 4.48 1.94
C SER A 222 -11.48 4.32 2.03
N ARG A 223 -10.76 5.44 2.21
CA ARG A 223 -9.31 5.43 2.46
C ARG A 223 -8.93 4.96 3.87
N ALA A 224 -9.91 4.77 4.76
CA ALA A 224 -9.67 4.24 6.10
C ALA A 224 -9.05 2.83 6.07
N THR A 225 -9.32 2.03 5.03
CA THR A 225 -8.74 0.70 4.85
C THR A 225 -7.21 0.72 4.84
N TYR A 226 -6.60 1.75 4.24
CA TYR A 226 -5.14 1.91 4.21
C TYR A 226 -4.59 2.30 5.59
N ALA A 227 -5.30 3.19 6.29
CA ALA A 227 -4.91 3.63 7.63
C ALA A 227 -5.03 2.50 8.65
N GLN A 228 -6.09 1.70 8.60
CA GLN A 228 -6.27 0.52 9.45
C GLN A 228 -5.19 -0.53 9.20
N GLY A 229 -4.83 -0.78 7.93
CA GLY A 229 -3.73 -1.66 7.59
C GLY A 229 -2.38 -1.15 8.12
N ALA A 230 -2.14 0.17 8.08
CA ALA A 230 -0.95 0.77 8.66
C ALA A 230 -0.90 0.62 10.19
N MET A 231 -2.04 0.71 10.89
CA MET A 231 -2.11 0.42 12.34
C MET A 231 -1.83 -1.05 12.64
N ARG A 232 -2.32 -1.97 11.80
CA ARG A 232 -1.98 -3.40 11.92
C ARG A 232 -0.49 -3.63 11.72
N ALA A 233 0.14 -2.96 10.75
CA ALA A 233 1.59 -2.99 10.54
C ALA A 233 2.37 -2.42 11.73
N ALA A 234 1.92 -1.31 12.31
CA ALA A 234 2.54 -0.74 13.50
C ALA A 234 2.49 -1.71 14.71
N LYS A 235 1.35 -2.36 14.93
CA LYS A 235 1.21 -3.39 15.98
C LYS A 235 2.12 -4.60 15.73
N PHE A 236 2.22 -5.05 14.47
CA PHE A 236 3.10 -6.16 14.09
C PHE A 236 4.57 -5.87 14.41
N LEU A 237 5.01 -4.61 14.26
CA LEU A 237 6.40 -4.23 14.54
C LEU A 237 6.78 -4.26 16.03
N SER A 238 5.80 -4.31 16.94
CA SER A 238 6.08 -4.40 18.38
C SER A 238 6.86 -5.67 18.70
N GLY A 239 8.07 -5.52 19.23
CA GLY A 239 8.95 -6.64 19.58
C GLY A 239 9.63 -7.33 18.39
N LYS A 240 9.49 -6.82 17.16
CA LYS A 240 10.20 -7.37 16.00
C LYS A 240 11.68 -6.96 15.99
N SER A 241 12.52 -7.88 15.56
CA SER A 241 13.92 -7.62 15.27
C SER A 241 14.07 -6.66 14.09
N PRO A 242 15.23 -5.98 13.97
CA PRO A 242 15.54 -5.24 12.73
C PRO A 242 15.32 -6.09 11.50
N GLY A 243 14.68 -5.51 10.48
CA GLY A 243 14.32 -6.20 9.25
C GLY A 243 13.38 -5.36 8.39
N LEU A 244 13.32 -5.68 7.09
CA LEU A 244 12.34 -5.14 6.17
C LEU A 244 11.22 -6.16 5.99
N TYR A 245 10.04 -5.78 6.41
CA TYR A 245 8.83 -6.61 6.38
C TYR A 245 7.84 -6.06 5.37
N SER A 246 7.08 -6.95 4.77
CA SER A 246 5.97 -6.67 3.86
C SER A 246 4.61 -6.72 4.56
N MET A 247 3.55 -6.37 3.85
CA MET A 247 2.20 -6.63 4.34
C MET A 247 1.85 -8.12 4.34
N ALA A 248 2.50 -8.95 3.52
CA ALA A 248 2.35 -10.41 3.59
C ALA A 248 2.83 -10.94 4.95
N ASP A 249 4.01 -10.49 5.41
CA ASP A 249 4.52 -10.83 6.75
C ASP A 249 3.57 -10.38 7.87
N VAL A 250 3.01 -9.15 7.75
CA VAL A 250 2.04 -8.60 8.72
C VAL A 250 0.77 -9.45 8.79
N LEU A 251 0.37 -10.06 7.68
CA LEU A 251 -0.87 -10.83 7.55
C LEU A 251 -0.65 -12.34 7.72
N GLY A 252 0.59 -12.83 7.74
CA GLY A 252 0.91 -14.25 7.77
C GLY A 252 0.51 -14.95 6.47
N LEU A 253 0.72 -14.31 5.32
CA LEU A 253 0.48 -14.86 3.99
C LEU A 253 1.81 -15.45 3.49
N ASP A 254 1.96 -16.76 3.63
CA ASP A 254 3.14 -17.54 3.18
C ASP A 254 2.87 -18.23 1.84
#